data_892a6a749bf1b317c12512802cb76f4c
#
_entry.id   892a6a749bf1b317c12512802cb76f4c
#
_cell.length_a   1.000
_cell.length_b   1.000
_cell.length_c   1.000
_cell.angle_alpha   90.00
_cell.angle_beta   90.00
_cell.angle_gamma   90.00
#
_symmetry.space_group_name_H-M   'P 1'
#
loop_
_entity.id
_entity.type
_entity.pdbx_description
1 polymer ?
#
loop_
_entity_poly.entity_id
_entity_poly.type
_entity_poly.pdbx_seq_one_letter_code
_entity_poly.pdbx_strand_id
1 'polypeptide(L)'
;MLPAKVNIVEVGARDGLQNETAVTLVDKIRLINQLSTSGLKHIEAGSFVSPKWVPQMADSDQVFAGIMQKPDVVYSALTPNLAGLERALESGVKQIAVFGSASEAFSQKNINCSIAESISRFEPVIELTQQHNIPVRGYLSCTMVCPYEGEIKPEQTTAVANTLFDIGCYEISLGDTVGKATPNRVIAMLDSLLTQLPKDALAVHFHDTYGQALANIYQALLMGINTIDSAVAGLGGCPYAKGASGNVATEDVLYLCEQLGIETGIDLNIINEAGWQICRALGKRPSSKVALALGDPHSL
;
A
#
# COMPACT_ATOMS: atom_id res chain seq x y z
N MET A 1 22.36 3.97 9.80
CA MET A 1 22.52 2.51 10.09
C MET A 1 21.24 1.84 9.65
N LEU A 2 21.29 0.73 8.90
CA LEU A 2 20.10 0.00 8.48
C LEU A 2 19.33 -0.54 9.68
N PRO A 3 17.98 -0.61 9.63
CA PRO A 3 17.19 -1.24 10.67
C PRO A 3 17.48 -2.74 10.74
N ALA A 4 17.43 -3.32 11.95
CA ALA A 4 17.60 -4.77 12.12
C ALA A 4 16.38 -5.55 11.59
N LYS A 5 15.19 -4.92 11.58
CA LYS A 5 13.93 -5.50 11.17
C LYS A 5 13.07 -4.48 10.45
N VAL A 6 12.26 -4.95 9.50
CA VAL A 6 11.25 -4.15 8.79
C VAL A 6 9.88 -4.80 8.85
N ASN A 7 8.85 -3.98 8.72
CA ASN A 7 7.47 -4.40 8.56
C ASN A 7 7.08 -4.28 7.09
N ILE A 8 6.51 -5.34 6.53
CA ILE A 8 5.92 -5.32 5.20
C ILE A 8 4.41 -5.25 5.32
N VAL A 9 3.82 -4.25 4.67
CA VAL A 9 2.37 -4.14 4.48
C VAL A 9 2.08 -4.63 3.06
N GLU A 10 1.42 -5.76 2.95
CA GLU A 10 1.07 -6.37 1.68
C GLU A 10 -0.21 -5.74 1.14
N VAL A 11 -0.10 -4.98 0.05
CA VAL A 11 -1.23 -4.26 -0.56
C VAL A 11 -1.72 -4.88 -1.86
N GLY A 12 -1.15 -5.99 -2.30
CA GLY A 12 -1.47 -6.63 -3.57
C GLY A 12 -2.93 -7.07 -3.70
N ALA A 13 -3.53 -7.56 -2.61
CA ALA A 13 -4.92 -7.99 -2.61
C ALA A 13 -5.93 -6.84 -2.74
N ARG A 14 -5.56 -5.62 -2.36
CA ARG A 14 -6.37 -4.41 -2.52
C ARG A 14 -5.82 -3.51 -3.64
N ASP A 15 -4.72 -2.80 -3.37
CA ASP A 15 -4.16 -1.80 -4.30
C ASP A 15 -3.70 -2.45 -5.61
N GLY A 16 -3.05 -3.58 -5.50
CA GLY A 16 -2.64 -4.38 -6.65
C GLY A 16 -3.82 -4.75 -7.54
N LEU A 17 -4.77 -5.51 -6.99
CA LEU A 17 -5.90 -6.05 -7.75
C LEU A 17 -6.89 -5.00 -8.27
N GLN A 18 -6.99 -3.83 -7.63
CA GLN A 18 -7.93 -2.80 -8.10
C GLN A 18 -7.59 -2.26 -9.50
N ASN A 19 -6.32 -2.37 -9.92
CA ASN A 19 -5.81 -1.91 -11.21
C ASN A 19 -5.58 -3.06 -12.22
N GLU A 20 -6.00 -4.27 -11.88
CA GLU A 20 -5.91 -5.46 -12.72
C GLU A 20 -7.26 -5.82 -13.37
N THR A 21 -7.26 -6.78 -14.27
CA THR A 21 -8.51 -7.42 -14.72
C THR A 21 -9.19 -8.10 -13.54
N ALA A 22 -10.54 -8.13 -13.57
CA ALA A 22 -11.29 -8.72 -12.47
C ALA A 22 -10.95 -10.22 -12.31
N VAL A 23 -10.69 -10.63 -11.08
CA VAL A 23 -10.54 -12.02 -10.67
C VAL A 23 -11.74 -12.47 -9.83
N THR A 24 -11.93 -13.78 -9.68
CA THR A 24 -13.06 -14.30 -8.91
C THR A 24 -12.89 -14.05 -7.41
N LEU A 25 -14.01 -14.01 -6.67
CA LEU A 25 -13.99 -13.97 -5.19
C LEU A 25 -13.14 -15.10 -4.60
N VAL A 26 -13.22 -16.30 -5.18
CA VAL A 26 -12.45 -17.46 -4.74
C VAL A 26 -10.94 -17.22 -4.88
N ASP A 27 -10.50 -16.58 -5.98
CA ASP A 27 -9.08 -16.28 -6.18
C ASP A 27 -8.58 -15.23 -5.21
N LYS A 28 -9.39 -14.20 -4.88
CA LYS A 28 -9.05 -13.19 -3.86
C LYS A 28 -8.88 -13.82 -2.48
N ILE A 29 -9.87 -14.62 -2.05
CA ILE A 29 -9.82 -15.32 -0.77
C ILE A 29 -8.61 -16.26 -0.69
N ARG A 30 -8.35 -17.01 -1.75
CA ARG A 30 -7.20 -17.90 -1.84
C ARG A 30 -5.88 -17.15 -1.71
N LEU A 31 -5.73 -16.05 -2.45
CA LEU A 31 -4.55 -15.18 -2.35
C LEU A 31 -4.32 -14.71 -0.91
N ILE A 32 -5.31 -14.11 -0.27
CA ILE A 32 -5.18 -13.58 1.09
C ILE A 32 -4.87 -14.69 2.09
N ASN A 33 -5.54 -15.85 1.99
CA ASN A 33 -5.29 -17.00 2.86
C ASN A 33 -3.86 -17.53 2.70
N GLN A 34 -3.33 -17.61 1.49
CA GLN A 34 -1.95 -18.04 1.23
C GLN A 34 -0.95 -17.01 1.77
N LEU A 35 -1.14 -15.72 1.47
CA LEU A 35 -0.32 -14.63 2.03
C LEU A 35 -0.30 -14.65 3.57
N SER A 36 -1.43 -14.96 4.21
CA SER A 36 -1.52 -15.09 5.66
C SER A 36 -0.65 -16.20 6.25
N THR A 37 -0.23 -17.19 5.44
CA THR A 37 0.66 -18.28 5.90
C THR A 37 2.14 -17.95 5.78
N SER A 38 2.50 -16.87 5.09
CA SER A 38 3.88 -16.54 4.77
C SER A 38 4.66 -15.90 5.93
N GLY A 39 4.00 -15.49 7.01
CA GLY A 39 4.62 -14.70 8.09
C GLY A 39 4.28 -13.21 8.04
N LEU A 40 3.62 -12.73 6.99
CA LEU A 40 3.10 -11.37 6.91
C LEU A 40 2.24 -11.03 8.14
N LYS A 41 2.39 -9.78 8.65
CA LYS A 41 1.63 -9.28 9.79
C LYS A 41 0.56 -8.28 9.40
N HIS A 42 0.65 -7.69 8.20
CA HIS A 42 -0.34 -6.75 7.67
C HIS A 42 -0.68 -7.09 6.22
N ILE A 43 -1.97 -7.26 5.94
CA ILE A 43 -2.52 -7.49 4.59
C ILE A 43 -3.69 -6.53 4.38
N GLU A 44 -3.60 -5.68 3.38
CA GLU A 44 -4.74 -4.87 2.97
C GLU A 44 -5.65 -5.72 2.08
N ALA A 45 -6.76 -6.19 2.67
CA ALA A 45 -7.59 -7.26 2.10
C ALA A 45 -8.74 -6.76 1.22
N GLY A 46 -9.08 -5.48 1.27
CA GLY A 46 -10.20 -4.95 0.48
C GLY A 46 -10.38 -3.44 0.58
N SER A 47 -11.44 -2.96 -0.05
CA SER A 47 -11.79 -1.55 -0.06
C SER A 47 -13.31 -1.36 -0.01
N PHE A 48 -13.76 -0.43 0.81
CA PHE A 48 -15.17 -0.02 0.92
C PHE A 48 -15.45 1.30 0.18
N VAL A 49 -14.72 1.54 -0.89
CA VAL A 49 -15.02 2.57 -1.89
C VAL A 49 -16.29 2.20 -2.65
N SER A 50 -16.97 3.19 -3.21
CA SER A 50 -18.16 2.93 -4.05
C SER A 50 -17.84 1.97 -5.21
N PRO A 51 -18.59 0.88 -5.39
CA PRO A 51 -18.41 -0.08 -6.49
C PRO A 51 -18.51 0.55 -7.89
N LYS A 52 -19.14 1.72 -7.98
CA LYS A 52 -19.21 2.47 -9.25
C LYS A 52 -17.85 2.97 -9.72
N TRP A 53 -16.94 3.23 -8.76
CA TRP A 53 -15.59 3.74 -9.05
C TRP A 53 -14.55 2.62 -9.10
N VAL A 54 -14.69 1.61 -8.24
CA VAL A 54 -13.75 0.48 -8.16
C VAL A 54 -14.53 -0.84 -8.17
N PRO A 55 -15.04 -1.28 -9.33
CA PRO A 55 -15.84 -2.51 -9.43
C PRO A 55 -15.11 -3.76 -8.94
N GLN A 56 -13.78 -3.79 -9.09
CA GLN A 56 -12.94 -4.91 -8.65
C GLN A 56 -12.97 -5.14 -7.14
N MET A 57 -13.35 -4.12 -6.36
CA MET A 57 -13.44 -4.20 -4.88
C MET A 57 -14.89 -4.27 -4.37
N ALA A 58 -15.85 -4.47 -5.26
CA ALA A 58 -17.28 -4.47 -4.91
C ALA A 58 -17.69 -5.57 -3.93
N ASP A 59 -16.92 -6.66 -3.88
CA ASP A 59 -17.14 -7.86 -3.07
C ASP A 59 -16.27 -7.91 -1.80
N SER A 60 -15.74 -6.77 -1.34
CA SER A 60 -14.86 -6.72 -0.16
C SER A 60 -15.48 -7.27 1.11
N ASP A 61 -16.81 -7.07 1.32
CA ASP A 61 -17.57 -7.68 2.40
C ASP A 61 -17.52 -9.21 2.36
N GLN A 62 -17.72 -9.80 1.17
CA GLN A 62 -17.63 -11.25 0.97
C GLN A 62 -16.18 -11.77 1.12
N VAL A 63 -15.18 -10.98 0.73
CA VAL A 63 -13.77 -11.32 0.97
C VAL A 63 -13.52 -11.41 2.48
N PHE A 64 -13.90 -10.39 3.26
CA PHE A 64 -13.71 -10.41 4.71
C PHE A 64 -14.47 -11.54 5.42
N ALA A 65 -15.66 -11.90 4.92
CA ALA A 65 -16.43 -13.06 5.42
C ALA A 65 -15.80 -14.42 5.05
N GLY A 66 -15.07 -14.48 3.94
CA GLY A 66 -14.55 -15.75 3.39
C GLY A 66 -13.09 -16.06 3.76
N ILE A 67 -12.29 -15.09 4.19
CA ILE A 67 -10.89 -15.31 4.55
C ILE A 67 -10.73 -15.99 5.91
N MET A 68 -9.73 -16.84 6.04
CA MET A 68 -9.32 -17.44 7.32
C MET A 68 -8.44 -16.46 8.09
N GLN A 69 -9.06 -15.57 8.87
CA GLN A 69 -8.32 -14.57 9.64
C GLN A 69 -7.46 -15.23 10.73
N LYS A 70 -6.15 -15.00 10.66
CA LYS A 70 -5.20 -15.43 11.69
C LYS A 70 -5.12 -14.38 12.80
N PRO A 71 -4.99 -14.79 14.07
CA PRO A 71 -4.99 -13.85 15.21
C PRO A 71 -3.77 -12.91 15.23
N ASP A 72 -2.68 -13.30 14.59
CA ASP A 72 -1.41 -12.55 14.54
C ASP A 72 -1.22 -11.77 13.23
N VAL A 73 -2.27 -11.68 12.40
CA VAL A 73 -2.29 -10.92 11.13
C VAL A 73 -3.39 -9.86 11.19
N VAL A 74 -3.03 -8.64 10.86
CA VAL A 74 -3.97 -7.53 10.71
C VAL A 74 -4.48 -7.49 9.27
N TYR A 75 -5.80 -7.55 9.12
CA TYR A 75 -6.48 -7.42 7.83
C TYR A 75 -7.13 -6.03 7.78
N SER A 76 -6.55 -5.14 6.99
CA SER A 76 -7.03 -3.77 6.84
C SER A 76 -7.87 -3.58 5.57
N ALA A 77 -8.61 -2.47 5.53
CA ALA A 77 -9.38 -2.07 4.36
C ALA A 77 -9.32 -0.56 4.13
N LEU A 78 -9.30 -0.17 2.86
CA LEU A 78 -9.43 1.23 2.46
C LEU A 78 -10.87 1.72 2.64
N THR A 79 -11.07 2.82 3.40
CA THR A 79 -12.39 3.38 3.73
C THR A 79 -12.40 4.89 3.55
N PRO A 80 -13.00 5.41 2.47
CA PRO A 80 -12.88 6.82 2.12
C PRO A 80 -13.86 7.76 2.85
N ASN A 81 -14.90 7.22 3.50
CA ASN A 81 -15.99 7.99 4.11
C ASN A 81 -16.78 7.16 5.13
N LEU A 82 -17.73 7.80 5.83
CA LEU A 82 -18.57 7.14 6.85
C LEU A 82 -19.35 5.93 6.32
N ALA A 83 -19.98 6.02 5.16
CA ALA A 83 -20.74 4.91 4.59
C ALA A 83 -19.84 3.69 4.27
N GLY A 84 -18.59 3.94 3.86
CA GLY A 84 -17.58 2.90 3.70
C GLY A 84 -17.16 2.31 5.05
N LEU A 85 -17.00 3.15 6.07
CA LEU A 85 -16.63 2.71 7.42
C LEU A 85 -17.73 1.83 8.06
N GLU A 86 -18.99 2.21 7.97
CA GLU A 86 -20.11 1.41 8.49
C GLU A 86 -20.10 -0.01 7.89
N ARG A 87 -19.94 -0.13 6.57
CA ARG A 87 -19.83 -1.42 5.89
C ARG A 87 -18.57 -2.20 6.32
N ALA A 88 -17.44 -1.51 6.53
CA ALA A 88 -16.22 -2.13 7.00
C ALA A 88 -16.39 -2.70 8.43
N LEU A 89 -17.04 -1.95 9.32
CA LEU A 89 -17.35 -2.39 10.68
C LEU A 89 -18.27 -3.62 10.68
N GLU A 90 -19.34 -3.61 9.88
CA GLU A 90 -20.23 -4.75 9.69
C GLU A 90 -19.51 -5.99 9.17
N SER A 91 -18.47 -5.79 8.35
CA SER A 91 -17.63 -6.86 7.81
C SER A 91 -16.53 -7.34 8.79
N GLY A 92 -16.45 -6.76 9.98
CA GLY A 92 -15.50 -7.16 11.03
C GLY A 92 -14.06 -6.66 10.80
N VAL A 93 -13.86 -5.62 10.00
CA VAL A 93 -12.55 -4.98 9.77
C VAL A 93 -12.03 -4.41 11.08
N LYS A 94 -10.73 -4.65 11.38
CA LYS A 94 -10.07 -4.25 12.64
C LYS A 94 -9.11 -3.08 12.48
N GLN A 95 -8.82 -2.68 11.26
CA GLN A 95 -7.97 -1.55 10.91
C GLN A 95 -8.40 -1.01 9.56
N ILE A 96 -8.45 0.31 9.45
CA ILE A 96 -8.80 0.95 8.17
C ILE A 96 -7.68 1.87 7.67
N ALA A 97 -7.80 2.25 6.41
CA ALA A 97 -6.99 3.31 5.82
C ALA A 97 -7.88 4.37 5.16
N VAL A 98 -7.43 5.62 5.26
CA VAL A 98 -7.91 6.75 4.45
C VAL A 98 -6.81 7.15 3.46
N PHE A 99 -7.14 7.92 2.42
CA PHE A 99 -6.13 8.35 1.45
C PHE A 99 -6.31 9.82 1.05
N GLY A 100 -5.22 10.56 1.14
CA GLY A 100 -5.11 11.94 0.71
C GLY A 100 -4.04 12.10 -0.38
N SER A 101 -3.75 13.34 -0.75
CA SER A 101 -2.70 13.69 -1.70
C SER A 101 -1.94 14.92 -1.26
N ALA A 102 -0.64 14.98 -1.57
CA ALA A 102 0.17 16.19 -1.43
C ALA A 102 -0.02 17.17 -2.60
N SER A 103 -0.80 16.79 -3.63
CA SER A 103 -1.08 17.56 -4.85
C SER A 103 -2.55 17.94 -4.92
N GLU A 104 -2.85 19.23 -5.04
CA GLU A 104 -4.22 19.72 -5.26
C GLU A 104 -4.79 19.22 -6.59
N ALA A 105 -4.02 19.29 -7.65
CA ALA A 105 -4.47 18.82 -8.97
C ALA A 105 -4.78 17.32 -8.96
N PHE A 106 -4.01 16.51 -8.24
CA PHE A 106 -4.29 15.09 -8.09
C PHE A 106 -5.54 14.83 -7.24
N SER A 107 -5.69 15.55 -6.11
CA SER A 107 -6.87 15.46 -5.26
C SER A 107 -8.15 15.74 -6.05
N GLN A 108 -8.19 16.86 -6.78
CA GLN A 108 -9.33 17.24 -7.63
C GLN A 108 -9.65 16.16 -8.67
N LYS A 109 -8.65 15.60 -9.34
CA LYS A 109 -8.87 14.60 -10.41
C LYS A 109 -9.21 13.21 -9.88
N ASN A 110 -8.66 12.82 -8.72
CA ASN A 110 -8.80 11.48 -8.18
C ASN A 110 -10.04 11.31 -7.29
N ILE A 111 -10.34 12.31 -6.46
CA ILE A 111 -11.43 12.26 -5.48
C ILE A 111 -12.41 13.43 -5.57
N ASN A 112 -12.28 14.27 -6.60
CA ASN A 112 -13.15 15.41 -6.91
C ASN A 112 -13.36 16.34 -5.71
N CYS A 113 -12.29 16.67 -4.99
CA CYS A 113 -12.27 17.67 -3.92
C CYS A 113 -10.86 18.22 -3.68
N SER A 114 -10.76 19.34 -2.98
CA SER A 114 -9.48 19.88 -2.52
C SER A 114 -8.86 19.00 -1.43
N ILE A 115 -7.57 19.22 -1.14
CA ILE A 115 -6.89 18.55 -0.01
C ILE A 115 -7.63 18.88 1.29
N ALA A 116 -7.96 20.16 1.53
CA ALA A 116 -8.67 20.59 2.74
C ALA A 116 -10.04 19.91 2.89
N GLU A 117 -10.82 19.83 1.81
CA GLU A 117 -12.10 19.12 1.80
C GLU A 117 -11.94 17.62 2.05
N SER A 118 -10.86 16.99 1.54
CA SER A 118 -10.59 15.58 1.78
C SER A 118 -10.33 15.31 3.26
N ILE A 119 -9.54 16.16 3.92
CA ILE A 119 -9.29 16.08 5.36
C ILE A 119 -10.60 16.21 6.16
N SER A 120 -11.43 17.22 5.85
CA SER A 120 -12.73 17.38 6.51
C SER A 120 -13.67 16.18 6.35
N ARG A 121 -13.55 15.43 5.24
CA ARG A 121 -14.29 14.16 5.04
C ARG A 121 -13.75 13.01 5.90
N PHE A 122 -12.47 13.05 6.30
CA PHE A 122 -11.86 12.02 7.14
C PHE A 122 -12.13 12.23 8.62
N GLU A 123 -12.28 13.48 9.10
CA GLU A 123 -12.53 13.79 10.51
C GLU A 123 -13.67 12.93 11.10
N PRO A 124 -14.89 12.87 10.54
CA PRO A 124 -15.95 12.04 11.09
C PRO A 124 -15.66 10.53 10.98
N VAL A 125 -14.86 10.09 10.01
CA VAL A 125 -14.40 8.70 9.91
C VAL A 125 -13.51 8.37 11.10
N ILE A 126 -12.55 9.25 11.40
CA ILE A 126 -11.60 9.06 12.50
C ILE A 126 -12.31 9.14 13.86
N GLU A 127 -13.24 10.07 14.05
CA GLU A 127 -14.04 10.15 15.26
C GLU A 127 -14.81 8.84 15.54
N LEU A 128 -15.43 8.26 14.52
CA LEU A 128 -16.17 7.00 14.67
C LEU A 128 -15.21 5.83 14.91
N THR A 129 -14.04 5.78 14.27
CA THR A 129 -13.05 4.71 14.50
C THR A 129 -12.46 4.77 15.91
N GLN A 130 -12.27 5.95 16.48
CA GLN A 130 -11.84 6.11 17.87
C GLN A 130 -12.86 5.52 18.86
N GLN A 131 -14.16 5.70 18.63
CA GLN A 131 -15.22 5.11 19.45
C GLN A 131 -15.19 3.57 19.41
N HIS A 132 -14.73 2.99 18.31
CA HIS A 132 -14.61 1.54 18.11
C HIS A 132 -13.21 0.99 18.38
N ASN A 133 -12.24 1.82 18.81
CA ASN A 133 -10.83 1.46 18.99
C ASN A 133 -10.19 0.85 17.73
N ILE A 134 -10.51 1.38 16.56
CA ILE A 134 -9.98 0.94 15.26
C ILE A 134 -8.87 1.89 14.82
N PRO A 135 -7.62 1.40 14.64
CA PRO A 135 -6.52 2.21 14.13
C PRO A 135 -6.77 2.65 12.68
N VAL A 136 -6.37 3.89 12.38
CA VAL A 136 -6.50 4.48 11.04
C VAL A 136 -5.11 4.75 10.46
N ARG A 137 -4.84 4.23 9.28
CA ARG A 137 -3.65 4.51 8.49
C ARG A 137 -3.95 5.59 7.44
N GLY A 138 -3.01 6.52 7.21
CA GLY A 138 -3.14 7.54 6.17
C GLY A 138 -2.27 7.20 4.95
N TYR A 139 -2.84 6.96 3.77
CA TYR A 139 -2.08 6.98 2.51
C TYR A 139 -1.95 8.41 2.01
N LEU A 140 -0.75 8.83 1.66
CA LEU A 140 -0.47 10.14 1.08
C LEU A 140 0.13 9.98 -0.32
N SER A 141 -0.67 10.25 -1.35
CA SER A 141 -0.29 10.15 -2.75
C SER A 141 0.51 11.36 -3.22
N CYS A 142 1.31 11.17 -4.28
CA CYS A 142 2.07 12.23 -4.96
C CYS A 142 3.03 12.99 -4.04
N THR A 143 3.73 12.29 -3.16
CA THR A 143 4.60 12.93 -2.15
C THR A 143 5.85 13.62 -2.73
N MET A 144 6.26 13.29 -3.95
CA MET A 144 7.46 13.84 -4.59
C MET A 144 7.19 14.31 -6.01
N VAL A 145 6.30 13.62 -6.73
CA VAL A 145 5.95 13.92 -8.12
C VAL A 145 4.46 13.69 -8.35
N CYS A 146 3.80 14.68 -8.96
CA CYS A 146 2.41 14.58 -9.42
C CYS A 146 2.37 14.45 -10.95
N PRO A 147 1.49 13.59 -11.51
CA PRO A 147 1.37 13.46 -12.98
C PRO A 147 0.78 14.69 -13.66
N TYR A 148 0.19 15.62 -12.91
CA TYR A 148 -0.51 16.80 -13.43
C TYR A 148 0.23 18.10 -13.19
N GLU A 149 0.81 18.30 -12.01
CA GLU A 149 1.51 19.54 -11.65
C GLU A 149 3.04 19.38 -11.50
N GLY A 150 3.55 18.17 -11.75
CA GLY A 150 4.99 17.92 -11.75
C GLY A 150 5.59 17.73 -10.36
N GLU A 151 6.64 18.46 -10.04
CA GLU A 151 7.37 18.34 -8.78
C GLU A 151 6.54 18.84 -7.59
N ILE A 152 6.51 18.04 -6.52
CA ILE A 152 5.89 18.39 -5.23
C ILE A 152 7.03 18.72 -4.25
N LYS A 153 6.92 19.87 -3.61
CA LYS A 153 7.93 20.33 -2.64
C LYS A 153 7.81 19.52 -1.34
N PRO A 154 8.94 19.20 -0.68
CA PRO A 154 8.95 18.49 0.60
C PRO A 154 8.02 19.11 1.66
N GLU A 155 7.96 20.45 1.72
CA GLU A 155 7.14 21.17 2.70
C GLU A 155 5.64 20.97 2.47
N GLN A 156 5.21 20.82 1.20
CA GLN A 156 3.80 20.51 0.87
C GLN A 156 3.42 19.12 1.39
N THR A 157 4.28 18.14 1.14
CA THR A 157 4.10 16.77 1.64
C THR A 157 4.08 16.74 3.16
N THR A 158 5.00 17.44 3.81
CA THR A 158 5.10 17.53 5.27
C THR A 158 3.84 18.15 5.88
N ALA A 159 3.31 19.21 5.29
CA ALA A 159 2.11 19.88 5.78
C ALA A 159 0.89 18.94 5.77
N VAL A 160 0.66 18.19 4.68
CA VAL A 160 -0.48 17.27 4.58
C VAL A 160 -0.26 16.03 5.47
N ALA A 161 0.98 15.50 5.54
CA ALA A 161 1.31 14.38 6.41
C ALA A 161 1.05 14.72 7.89
N ASN A 162 1.47 15.91 8.34
CA ASN A 162 1.18 16.39 9.70
C ASN A 162 -0.33 16.48 9.96
N THR A 163 -1.08 17.05 9.02
CA THR A 163 -2.53 17.14 9.17
C THR A 163 -3.19 15.77 9.32
N LEU A 164 -2.79 14.78 8.51
CA LEU A 164 -3.29 13.41 8.64
C LEU A 164 -2.90 12.77 9.99
N PHE A 165 -1.70 13.03 10.47
CA PHE A 165 -1.23 12.54 11.76
C PHE A 165 -2.00 13.21 12.92
N ASP A 166 -2.17 14.52 12.87
CA ASP A 166 -2.85 15.33 13.91
C ASP A 166 -4.33 14.97 14.06
N ILE A 167 -5.03 14.64 12.96
CA ILE A 167 -6.42 14.15 13.04
C ILE A 167 -6.54 12.74 13.59
N GLY A 168 -5.44 11.97 13.69
CA GLY A 168 -5.43 10.68 14.38
C GLY A 168 -5.00 9.47 13.54
N CYS A 169 -4.41 9.66 12.36
CA CYS A 169 -3.76 8.55 11.67
C CYS A 169 -2.50 8.13 12.44
N TYR A 170 -2.36 6.84 12.77
CA TYR A 170 -1.22 6.35 13.55
C TYR A 170 0.06 6.24 12.72
N GLU A 171 -0.06 6.11 11.40
CA GLU A 171 1.04 5.96 10.44
C GLU A 171 0.65 6.60 9.11
N ILE A 172 1.61 7.28 8.46
CA ILE A 172 1.44 7.89 7.14
C ILE A 172 2.31 7.16 6.13
N SER A 173 1.67 6.56 5.13
CA SER A 173 2.33 5.87 4.03
C SER A 173 2.57 6.84 2.86
N LEU A 174 3.84 7.08 2.57
CA LEU A 174 4.33 8.08 1.62
C LEU A 174 4.43 7.49 0.21
N GLY A 175 3.53 7.91 -0.69
CA GLY A 175 3.38 7.36 -2.03
C GLY A 175 4.19 8.07 -3.11
N ASP A 176 5.14 7.37 -3.77
CA ASP A 176 5.61 7.74 -5.12
C ASP A 176 4.65 7.19 -6.17
N THR A 177 3.50 7.84 -6.29
CA THR A 177 2.35 7.39 -7.11
C THR A 177 2.69 7.21 -8.59
N VAL A 178 3.68 7.94 -9.09
CA VAL A 178 4.10 7.89 -10.51
C VAL A 178 5.33 7.01 -10.71
N GLY A 179 6.01 6.64 -9.64
CA GLY A 179 7.26 5.89 -9.67
C GLY A 179 8.43 6.66 -10.27
N LYS A 180 8.39 8.00 -10.23
CA LYS A 180 9.41 8.90 -10.80
C LYS A 180 10.40 9.44 -9.78
N ALA A 181 10.24 9.11 -8.51
CA ALA A 181 11.18 9.54 -7.50
C ALA A 181 12.55 8.88 -7.68
N THR A 182 13.55 9.56 -7.13
CA THR A 182 14.92 9.08 -7.05
C THR A 182 15.40 9.19 -5.61
N PRO A 183 16.48 8.50 -5.20
CA PRO A 183 17.00 8.58 -3.83
C PRO A 183 17.20 10.00 -3.29
N ASN A 184 17.63 10.94 -4.13
CA ASN A 184 17.80 12.34 -3.72
C ASN A 184 16.46 13.01 -3.36
N ARG A 185 15.36 12.67 -4.06
CA ARG A 185 14.02 13.18 -3.74
C ARG A 185 13.48 12.53 -2.45
N VAL A 186 13.78 11.25 -2.23
CA VAL A 186 13.45 10.55 -0.98
C VAL A 186 14.17 11.21 0.20
N ILE A 187 15.47 11.54 0.06
CA ILE A 187 16.21 12.27 1.09
C ILE A 187 15.54 13.59 1.41
N ALA A 188 15.29 14.43 0.40
CA ALA A 188 14.71 15.76 0.60
C ALA A 188 13.32 15.69 1.28
N MET A 189 12.47 14.73 0.87
CA MET A 189 11.16 14.51 1.46
C MET A 189 11.27 14.06 2.92
N LEU A 190 12.07 13.04 3.20
CA LEU A 190 12.20 12.49 4.55
C LEU A 190 12.93 13.46 5.50
N ASP A 191 13.93 14.22 5.04
CA ASP A 191 14.58 15.24 5.85
C ASP A 191 13.56 16.28 6.35
N SER A 192 12.62 16.70 5.49
CA SER A 192 11.54 17.61 5.89
C SER A 192 10.58 16.97 6.90
N LEU A 193 10.08 15.76 6.61
CA LEU A 193 9.11 15.04 7.45
C LEU A 193 9.66 14.72 8.84
N LEU A 194 10.89 14.23 8.92
CA LEU A 194 11.52 13.81 10.18
C LEU A 194 11.82 14.97 11.15
N THR A 195 11.70 16.22 10.71
CA THR A 195 11.73 17.37 11.62
C THR A 195 10.46 17.52 12.45
N GLN A 196 9.35 16.93 12.03
CA GLN A 196 8.01 17.16 12.59
C GLN A 196 7.32 15.85 13.01
N LEU A 197 7.56 14.75 12.32
CA LEU A 197 6.92 13.46 12.59
C LEU A 197 7.93 12.42 13.10
N PRO A 198 7.52 11.57 14.03
CA PRO A 198 8.37 10.45 14.44
C PRO A 198 8.53 9.45 13.29
N LYS A 199 9.74 8.94 13.10
CA LYS A 199 10.03 7.99 12.01
C LYS A 199 9.14 6.74 12.02
N ASP A 200 8.74 6.29 13.22
CA ASP A 200 7.90 5.09 13.39
C ASP A 200 6.42 5.33 13.02
N ALA A 201 6.05 6.59 12.74
CA ALA A 201 4.76 6.96 12.16
C ALA A 201 4.82 7.12 10.63
N LEU A 202 5.94 6.79 10.00
CA LEU A 202 6.14 6.91 8.56
C LEU A 202 6.37 5.55 7.91
N ALA A 203 5.71 5.33 6.79
CA ALA A 203 5.91 4.19 5.89
C ALA A 203 6.17 4.67 4.46
N VAL A 204 6.73 3.82 3.62
CA VAL A 204 6.95 4.13 2.20
C VAL A 204 6.15 3.21 1.29
N HIS A 205 5.54 3.81 0.27
CA HIS A 205 4.73 3.15 -0.77
C HIS A 205 5.25 3.58 -2.14
N PHE A 206 6.25 2.87 -2.65
CA PHE A 206 6.95 3.30 -3.85
C PHE A 206 6.61 2.43 -5.05
N HIS A 207 6.26 3.10 -6.16
CA HIS A 207 6.04 2.45 -7.43
C HIS A 207 7.34 2.20 -8.19
N ASP A 208 7.40 1.08 -8.89
CA ASP A 208 8.57 0.64 -9.69
C ASP A 208 8.41 0.94 -11.18
N THR A 209 7.53 1.87 -11.53
CA THR A 209 7.23 2.24 -12.92
C THR A 209 8.47 2.57 -13.74
N TYR A 210 9.44 3.25 -13.13
CA TYR A 210 10.73 3.61 -13.73
C TYR A 210 11.92 2.80 -13.16
N GLY A 211 11.66 1.70 -12.46
CA GLY A 211 12.69 0.81 -11.93
C GLY A 211 13.50 1.43 -10.78
N GLN A 212 12.93 2.38 -10.04
CA GLN A 212 13.64 3.10 -8.97
C GLN A 212 13.20 2.70 -7.56
N ALA A 213 12.13 1.90 -7.43
CA ALA A 213 11.52 1.64 -6.13
C ALA A 213 12.52 1.02 -5.13
N LEU A 214 13.29 0.00 -5.51
CA LEU A 214 14.25 -0.63 -4.60
C LEU A 214 15.38 0.32 -4.18
N ALA A 215 15.86 1.19 -5.09
CA ALA A 215 16.86 2.20 -4.75
C ALA A 215 16.30 3.24 -3.76
N ASN A 216 15.04 3.64 -3.95
CA ASN A 216 14.33 4.56 -3.08
C ASN A 216 14.04 3.93 -1.71
N ILE A 217 13.63 2.66 -1.66
CA ILE A 217 13.44 1.89 -0.42
C ILE A 217 14.76 1.77 0.34
N TYR A 218 15.85 1.41 -0.34
CA TYR A 218 17.17 1.34 0.30
C TYR A 218 17.55 2.68 0.93
N GLN A 219 17.30 3.79 0.23
CA GLN A 219 17.54 5.12 0.79
C GLN A 219 16.65 5.42 2.01
N ALA A 220 15.38 5.06 1.99
CA ALA A 220 14.47 5.22 3.13
C ALA A 220 14.93 4.39 4.35
N LEU A 221 15.40 3.16 4.12
CA LEU A 221 15.98 2.29 5.15
C LEU A 221 17.23 2.93 5.80
N LEU A 222 18.11 3.56 5.00
CA LEU A 222 19.28 4.29 5.52
C LEU A 222 18.89 5.48 6.41
N MET A 223 17.72 6.08 6.18
CA MET A 223 17.16 7.17 6.99
C MET A 223 16.32 6.67 8.18
N GLY A 224 16.21 5.34 8.34
CA GLY A 224 15.59 4.70 9.49
C GLY A 224 14.09 4.43 9.35
N ILE A 225 13.51 4.58 8.17
CA ILE A 225 12.15 4.11 7.90
C ILE A 225 12.17 2.58 7.85
N ASN A 226 11.21 1.95 8.52
CA ASN A 226 11.16 0.49 8.71
C ASN A 226 9.83 -0.15 8.30
N THR A 227 8.86 0.61 7.76
CA THR A 227 7.61 0.08 7.22
C THR A 227 7.55 0.32 5.72
N ILE A 228 7.33 -0.74 4.94
CA ILE A 228 7.34 -0.74 3.48
C ILE A 228 6.06 -1.38 2.96
N ASP A 229 5.34 -0.69 2.09
CA ASP A 229 4.23 -1.25 1.34
C ASP A 229 4.77 -1.90 0.06
N SER A 230 4.29 -3.08 -0.23
CA SER A 230 4.62 -3.80 -1.47
C SER A 230 3.46 -4.69 -1.92
N ALA A 231 3.47 -5.10 -3.16
CA ALA A 231 2.42 -5.95 -3.73
C ALA A 231 3.02 -7.25 -4.26
N VAL A 232 2.49 -8.38 -3.81
CA VAL A 232 2.88 -9.70 -4.32
C VAL A 232 2.88 -9.74 -5.85
N ALA A 233 3.87 -10.35 -6.45
CA ALA A 233 4.09 -10.42 -7.91
C ALA A 233 4.24 -9.04 -8.60
N GLY A 234 4.34 -7.95 -7.85
CA GLY A 234 4.27 -6.59 -8.38
C GLY A 234 2.90 -6.29 -8.98
N LEU A 235 1.82 -6.76 -8.36
CA LEU A 235 0.44 -6.49 -8.79
C LEU A 235 0.14 -5.00 -8.77
N GLY A 236 -0.67 -4.56 -9.74
CA GLY A 236 -1.05 -3.17 -9.95
C GLY A 236 -0.25 -2.52 -11.07
N GLY A 237 -0.97 -2.03 -12.08
CA GLY A 237 -0.39 -1.21 -13.13
C GLY A 237 -0.30 0.26 -12.73
N CYS A 238 0.52 1.01 -13.42
CA CYS A 238 0.53 2.46 -13.27
C CYS A 238 -0.51 3.08 -14.21
N PRO A 239 -1.59 3.72 -13.71
CA PRO A 239 -2.59 4.33 -14.57
C PRO A 239 -2.05 5.49 -15.43
N TYR A 240 -0.87 6.01 -15.07
CA TYR A 240 -0.20 7.11 -15.76
C TYR A 240 0.89 6.66 -16.74
N ALA A 241 1.18 5.34 -16.82
CA ALA A 241 2.15 4.77 -17.76
C ALA A 241 1.63 3.41 -18.24
N LYS A 242 0.92 3.42 -19.36
CA LYS A 242 0.27 2.22 -19.91
C LYS A 242 1.27 1.08 -20.13
N GLY A 243 1.03 -0.06 -19.51
CA GLY A 243 1.87 -1.26 -19.62
C GLY A 243 3.08 -1.29 -18.67
N ALA A 244 3.30 -0.25 -17.86
CA ALA A 244 4.33 -0.26 -16.82
C ALA A 244 3.81 -0.90 -15.52
N SER A 245 4.73 -1.48 -14.72
CA SER A 245 4.45 -1.89 -13.36
C SER A 245 4.09 -0.66 -12.50
N GLY A 246 3.23 -0.87 -11.52
CA GLY A 246 2.95 0.12 -10.47
C GLY A 246 3.75 -0.21 -9.21
N ASN A 247 3.13 -0.90 -8.27
CA ASN A 247 3.75 -1.25 -6.99
C ASN A 247 5.08 -2.00 -7.14
N VAL A 248 6.02 -1.74 -6.23
CA VAL A 248 7.17 -2.61 -6.04
C VAL A 248 6.70 -4.00 -5.62
N ALA A 249 7.36 -5.04 -6.14
CA ALA A 249 7.00 -6.41 -5.82
C ALA A 249 7.49 -6.81 -4.42
N THR A 250 6.64 -7.52 -3.67
CA THR A 250 6.98 -8.02 -2.34
C THR A 250 8.19 -8.95 -2.39
N GLU A 251 8.28 -9.82 -3.37
CA GLU A 251 9.42 -10.73 -3.56
C GLU A 251 10.74 -9.97 -3.73
N ASP A 252 10.71 -8.86 -4.49
CA ASP A 252 11.91 -8.06 -4.76
C ASP A 252 12.36 -7.31 -3.48
N VAL A 253 11.41 -6.82 -2.67
CA VAL A 253 11.69 -6.19 -1.37
C VAL A 253 12.23 -7.21 -0.38
N LEU A 254 11.63 -8.40 -0.29
CA LEU A 254 12.08 -9.46 0.61
C LEU A 254 13.52 -9.89 0.28
N TYR A 255 13.83 -10.08 -1.00
CA TYR A 255 15.17 -10.41 -1.45
C TYR A 255 16.17 -9.32 -1.07
N LEU A 256 15.83 -8.04 -1.30
CA LEU A 256 16.67 -6.92 -0.89
C LEU A 256 16.96 -6.94 0.62
N CYS A 257 15.93 -7.10 1.45
CA CYS A 257 16.07 -7.14 2.90
C CYS A 257 16.95 -8.30 3.36
N GLU A 258 16.73 -9.50 2.82
CA GLU A 258 17.53 -10.69 3.14
C GLU A 258 19.00 -10.48 2.81
N GLN A 259 19.33 -9.94 1.62
CA GLN A 259 20.72 -9.69 1.20
C GLN A 259 21.39 -8.57 2.01
N LEU A 260 20.62 -7.69 2.63
CA LEU A 260 21.09 -6.65 3.55
C LEU A 260 21.18 -7.14 5.00
N GLY A 261 20.78 -8.38 5.31
CA GLY A 261 20.73 -8.91 6.68
C GLY A 261 19.62 -8.31 7.53
N ILE A 262 18.55 -7.80 6.91
CA ILE A 262 17.39 -7.21 7.58
C ILE A 262 16.30 -8.29 7.75
N GLU A 263 15.85 -8.49 8.99
CA GLU A 263 14.79 -9.45 9.28
C GLU A 263 13.43 -8.94 8.79
N THR A 264 12.69 -9.81 8.07
CA THR A 264 11.29 -9.57 7.70
C THR A 264 10.34 -10.54 8.39
N GLY A 265 10.80 -11.75 8.71
CA GLY A 265 10.00 -12.84 9.25
C GLY A 265 9.04 -13.47 8.23
N ILE A 266 9.24 -13.21 6.93
CA ILE A 266 8.35 -13.63 5.84
C ILE A 266 9.04 -14.68 4.97
N ASP A 267 8.32 -15.74 4.64
CA ASP A 267 8.79 -16.81 3.74
C ASP A 267 8.60 -16.41 2.26
N LEU A 268 9.72 -16.12 1.59
CA LEU A 268 9.75 -15.72 0.18
C LEU A 268 9.15 -16.80 -0.75
N ASN A 269 9.29 -18.09 -0.42
CA ASN A 269 8.76 -19.17 -1.28
C ASN A 269 7.23 -19.17 -1.28
N ILE A 270 6.61 -18.94 -0.12
CA ILE A 270 5.15 -18.84 -0.02
C ILE A 270 4.64 -17.61 -0.77
N ILE A 271 5.34 -16.47 -0.67
CA ILE A 271 4.99 -15.24 -1.43
C ILE A 271 5.12 -15.50 -2.93
N ASN A 272 6.23 -16.11 -3.38
CA ASN A 272 6.43 -16.46 -4.79
C ASN A 272 5.33 -17.39 -5.33
N GLU A 273 4.95 -18.42 -4.57
CA GLU A 273 3.86 -19.34 -4.94
C GLU A 273 2.52 -18.59 -5.07
N ALA A 274 2.17 -17.73 -4.08
CA ALA A 274 0.96 -16.91 -4.12
C ALA A 274 0.96 -15.96 -5.33
N GLY A 275 2.11 -15.35 -5.62
CA GLY A 275 2.31 -14.47 -6.77
C GLY A 275 2.08 -15.17 -8.12
N TRP A 276 2.67 -16.32 -8.31
CA TRP A 276 2.44 -17.10 -9.53
C TRP A 276 1.00 -17.59 -9.66
N GLN A 277 0.38 -18.00 -8.55
CA GLN A 277 -1.00 -18.47 -8.56
C GLN A 277 -1.98 -17.36 -8.97
N ILE A 278 -1.88 -16.16 -8.39
CA ILE A 278 -2.77 -15.04 -8.78
C ILE A 278 -2.48 -14.56 -10.20
N CYS A 279 -1.22 -14.58 -10.64
CA CYS A 279 -0.86 -14.23 -12.01
C CYS A 279 -1.44 -15.21 -13.04
N ARG A 280 -1.53 -16.51 -12.72
CA ARG A 280 -2.25 -17.48 -13.57
C ARG A 280 -3.73 -17.14 -13.70
N ALA A 281 -4.41 -16.75 -12.60
CA ALA A 281 -5.80 -16.33 -12.65
C ALA A 281 -5.99 -15.04 -13.49
N LEU A 282 -5.00 -14.15 -13.49
CA LEU A 282 -4.98 -12.94 -14.30
C LEU A 282 -4.54 -13.16 -15.76
N GLY A 283 -4.05 -14.36 -16.12
CA GLY A 283 -3.53 -14.66 -17.45
C GLY A 283 -2.23 -13.91 -17.79
N LYS A 284 -1.41 -13.58 -16.80
CA LYS A 284 -0.14 -12.86 -16.98
C LYS A 284 1.01 -13.49 -16.18
N ARG A 285 2.24 -13.02 -16.42
CA ARG A 285 3.41 -13.36 -15.59
C ARG A 285 3.59 -12.32 -14.49
N PRO A 286 4.25 -12.68 -13.36
CA PRO A 286 4.71 -11.70 -12.37
C PRO A 286 5.58 -10.62 -12.99
N SER A 287 5.50 -9.40 -12.48
CA SER A 287 6.46 -8.33 -12.81
C SER A 287 7.69 -8.33 -11.91
N SER A 288 7.64 -9.04 -10.78
CA SER A 288 8.79 -9.26 -9.89
C SER A 288 9.95 -9.93 -10.63
N LYS A 289 11.16 -9.34 -10.48
CA LYS A 289 12.39 -9.94 -11.03
C LYS A 289 12.78 -11.18 -10.26
N VAL A 290 12.57 -11.19 -8.95
CA VAL A 290 12.87 -12.32 -8.08
C VAL A 290 11.91 -13.49 -8.37
N ALA A 291 10.60 -13.23 -8.50
CA ALA A 291 9.64 -14.27 -8.87
C ALA A 291 9.96 -14.91 -10.24
N LEU A 292 10.39 -14.10 -11.21
CA LEU A 292 10.82 -14.60 -12.53
C LEU A 292 12.11 -15.42 -12.43
N ALA A 293 13.07 -15.04 -11.59
CA ALA A 293 14.33 -15.76 -11.40
C ALA A 293 14.14 -17.08 -10.65
N LEU A 294 13.26 -17.12 -9.65
CA LEU A 294 12.89 -18.33 -8.91
C LEU A 294 12.07 -19.30 -9.77
N GLY A 295 11.31 -18.75 -10.74
CA GLY A 295 10.41 -19.55 -11.59
C GLY A 295 9.07 -19.86 -10.94
N ASP A 296 8.17 -20.45 -11.75
CA ASP A 296 6.88 -20.96 -11.27
C ASP A 296 7.10 -22.28 -10.50
N PRO A 297 6.76 -22.34 -9.17
CA PRO A 297 6.94 -23.58 -8.39
C PRO A 297 6.16 -24.79 -8.92
N HIS A 298 5.17 -24.56 -9.77
CA HIS A 298 4.32 -25.59 -10.37
C HIS A 298 4.57 -25.79 -11.87
N SER A 299 5.59 -25.15 -12.46
CA SER A 299 6.02 -25.48 -13.83
C SER A 299 6.80 -26.78 -13.81
N LEU A 300 6.28 -27.78 -14.53
CA LEU A 300 6.99 -29.02 -14.85
C LEU A 300 8.10 -28.77 -15.89
#